data_3ab0bce794f24031d2b27f77dcab0568
#
_entry.id   3ab0bce794f24031d2b27f77dcab0568
#
_cell.length_a   1.000
_cell.length_b   1.000
_cell.length_c   1.000
_cell.angle_alpha   90.00
_cell.angle_beta   90.00
_cell.angle_gamma   90.00
#
_symmetry.space_group_name_H-M   'P 1'
#
loop_
_entity.id
_entity.type
_entity.pdbx_description
1 polymer ?
#
loop_
_entity_poly.entity_id
_entity_poly.type
_entity_poly.pdbx_seq_one_letter_code
_entity_poly.pdbx_strand_id
1 'polypeptide(L)'
;MFKFLVIVVFVFSFSFSNNDNVYSLISNPRNISIGKIHASIDNISNTFDSPILLNNNNNIYLSVDRYTNLYSVYYLSYCIYAKNQSNLLLGMVRREINNNFNTNSAWEDDGYPDLEDIDYTQIYNFSDKETGLLIAYNRLIDNNFIMGINFKPIFHRVDNISSIGFSFDVRYVIKMKKNQISFGIDNILAFKKWDSGLLEKFDLNGYLATAINISDRNIIFYEYNMANGSKLGLETKIIDNLFIRTGLNENDFTFGFGLQLKNIDLDYAYINNNSEIFTNNHSVGFNINLDN
;
A
#
# COMPACT_ATOMS: atom_id res chain seq x y z
N MET A 1 -20.93 27.62 -6.71
CA MET A 1 -20.37 26.27 -6.43
C MET A 1 -19.71 25.56 -7.63
N PHE A 2 -19.72 26.16 -8.83
CA PHE A 2 -19.18 25.51 -10.07
C PHE A 2 -17.80 26.05 -10.52
N LYS A 3 -17.20 27.00 -9.81
CA LYS A 3 -15.93 27.63 -10.21
C LYS A 3 -14.66 26.94 -9.67
N PHE A 4 -14.78 25.94 -8.81
CA PHE A 4 -13.63 25.24 -8.23
C PHE A 4 -13.22 23.96 -8.99
N LEU A 5 -14.07 23.48 -9.91
CA LEU A 5 -13.83 22.22 -10.61
C LEU A 5 -12.88 22.33 -11.81
N VAL A 6 -12.62 23.54 -12.30
CA VAL A 6 -11.87 23.75 -13.56
C VAL A 6 -10.36 23.86 -13.35
N ILE A 7 -9.87 24.05 -12.12
CA ILE A 7 -8.44 24.29 -11.85
C ILE A 7 -7.64 22.98 -11.70
N VAL A 8 -8.28 21.86 -11.46
CA VAL A 8 -7.59 20.57 -11.20
C VAL A 8 -7.12 19.84 -12.49
N VAL A 9 -7.59 20.24 -13.65
CA VAL A 9 -7.36 19.52 -14.92
C VAL A 9 -6.05 19.90 -15.64
N PHE A 10 -5.31 20.90 -15.21
CA PHE A 10 -4.29 21.51 -16.09
C PHE A 10 -2.81 21.31 -15.69
N VAL A 11 -2.44 20.40 -14.80
CA VAL A 11 -1.03 20.29 -14.34
C VAL A 11 -0.41 18.91 -14.48
N PHE A 12 -0.87 18.03 -15.35
CA PHE A 12 -0.34 16.66 -15.37
C PHE A 12 0.23 16.24 -16.72
N SER A 13 1.45 16.68 -17.01
CA SER A 13 2.39 15.96 -17.88
C SER A 13 3.52 15.42 -17.01
N PHE A 14 3.49 14.15 -16.62
CA PHE A 14 4.52 13.52 -15.79
C PHE A 14 5.23 12.40 -16.54
N SER A 15 6.54 12.37 -16.35
CA SER A 15 7.38 11.24 -16.73
C SER A 15 7.18 10.10 -15.72
N PHE A 16 6.91 8.91 -16.22
CA PHE A 16 6.79 7.71 -15.40
C PHE A 16 8.18 7.24 -14.99
N SER A 17 8.46 7.25 -13.71
CA SER A 17 9.57 6.55 -13.08
C SER A 17 8.97 5.52 -12.12
N ASN A 18 9.38 4.26 -12.26
CA ASN A 18 9.02 3.21 -11.31
C ASN A 18 9.82 3.41 -10.03
N ASN A 19 9.25 4.09 -9.06
CA ASN A 19 9.83 4.23 -7.74
C ASN A 19 9.16 3.26 -6.77
N ASP A 20 9.56 2.00 -6.84
CA ASP A 20 9.13 0.98 -5.89
C ASP A 20 9.79 1.24 -4.54
N ASN A 21 9.01 1.74 -3.61
CA ASN A 21 9.37 1.83 -2.21
C ASN A 21 8.50 0.90 -1.37
N VAL A 22 8.87 0.69 -0.11
CA VAL A 22 8.13 -0.20 0.79
C VAL A 22 6.65 0.14 0.90
N TYR A 23 6.24 1.37 0.67
CA TYR A 23 4.84 1.79 0.73
C TYR A 23 4.02 1.38 -0.49
N SER A 24 4.64 1.19 -1.66
CA SER A 24 3.97 0.69 -2.86
C SER A 24 3.68 -0.82 -2.77
N LEU A 25 4.43 -1.53 -1.94
CA LEU A 25 4.29 -2.97 -1.74
C LEU A 25 3.16 -3.33 -0.77
N ILE A 26 2.72 -2.37 0.04
CA ILE A 26 1.74 -2.64 1.08
C ILE A 26 0.36 -2.44 0.53
N SER A 27 -0.36 -3.49 0.64
CA SER A 27 -1.81 -3.44 0.53
C SER A 27 -2.39 -4.30 1.63
N ASN A 28 -3.46 -3.83 2.22
CA ASN A 28 -4.31 -4.66 3.03
C ASN A 28 -4.87 -5.81 2.16
N PRO A 29 -4.93 -7.07 2.64
CA PRO A 29 -5.52 -8.19 1.92
C PRO A 29 -6.91 -7.90 1.33
N ARG A 30 -7.74 -7.13 2.02
CA ARG A 30 -9.01 -6.68 1.46
C ARG A 30 -8.82 -5.83 0.20
N ASN A 31 -7.91 -4.84 0.22
CA ASN A 31 -7.64 -4.01 -0.94
C ASN A 31 -6.98 -4.80 -2.07
N ILE A 32 -6.05 -5.68 -1.72
CA ILE A 32 -5.45 -6.60 -2.68
C ILE A 32 -6.54 -7.38 -3.40
N SER A 33 -7.47 -7.98 -2.65
CA SER A 33 -8.50 -8.86 -3.20
C SER A 33 -9.51 -8.16 -4.11
N ILE A 34 -9.65 -6.84 -4.03
CA ILE A 34 -10.47 -6.01 -4.93
C ILE A 34 -9.65 -5.27 -6.00
N GLY A 35 -8.43 -5.73 -6.33
CA GLY A 35 -7.59 -5.14 -7.37
C GLY A 35 -6.66 -4.02 -6.89
N LYS A 36 -6.29 -3.97 -5.62
CA LYS A 36 -5.46 -2.91 -5.00
C LYS A 36 -6.09 -1.51 -5.15
N ILE A 37 -7.38 -1.41 -4.90
CA ILE A 37 -8.14 -0.16 -5.01
C ILE A 37 -8.07 0.64 -3.71
N HIS A 38 -7.83 1.94 -3.80
CA HIS A 38 -7.74 2.87 -2.68
C HIS A 38 -9.12 3.37 -2.19
N ALA A 39 -10.22 2.88 -2.72
CA ALA A 39 -11.54 3.22 -2.23
C ALA A 39 -11.75 2.63 -0.84
N SER A 40 -11.84 3.46 0.17
CA SER A 40 -12.12 2.98 1.51
C SER A 40 -13.61 2.74 1.70
N ILE A 41 -13.95 1.63 2.30
CA ILE A 41 -15.25 1.39 2.91
C ILE A 41 -14.96 0.94 4.32
N ASP A 42 -15.36 1.75 5.27
CA ASP A 42 -15.42 1.50 6.72
C ASP A 42 -14.50 0.37 7.24
N ASN A 43 -13.20 0.44 6.97
CA ASN A 43 -12.24 -0.53 7.47
C ASN A 43 -10.88 0.11 7.76
N ILE A 44 -10.34 -0.13 8.94
CA ILE A 44 -9.10 0.44 9.47
C ILE A 44 -7.85 -0.07 8.78
N SER A 45 -7.96 -1.23 8.17
CA SER A 45 -6.83 -1.88 7.52
C SER A 45 -6.27 -1.16 6.29
N ASN A 46 -6.85 -0.03 5.90
CA ASN A 46 -6.52 0.73 4.67
C ASN A 46 -5.55 1.88 4.89
N THR A 47 -4.65 1.76 5.78
CA THR A 47 -3.96 2.90 6.36
C THR A 47 -2.85 3.50 5.52
N PHE A 48 -2.14 2.69 4.75
CA PHE A 48 -1.17 3.22 3.78
C PHE A 48 -1.83 3.58 2.45
N ASP A 49 -2.77 2.77 2.01
CA ASP A 49 -3.40 2.90 0.71
C ASP A 49 -4.63 3.80 0.75
N SER A 50 -5.30 3.88 1.90
CA SER A 50 -6.46 4.74 2.04
C SER A 50 -6.48 5.38 3.42
N PRO A 51 -6.65 6.69 3.53
CA PRO A 51 -6.44 7.41 4.77
C PRO A 51 -7.57 7.26 5.78
N ILE A 52 -8.69 6.64 5.44
CA ILE A 52 -9.86 7.19 6.04
C ILE A 52 -10.79 6.18 6.57
N LEU A 53 -10.66 6.08 7.85
CA LEU A 53 -11.80 5.69 8.63
C LEU A 53 -11.86 6.46 9.91
N LEU A 54 -12.94 7.14 10.01
CA LEU A 54 -13.44 7.53 11.30
C LEU A 54 -14.13 6.31 11.89
N ASN A 55 -13.35 5.35 12.35
CA ASN A 55 -13.89 4.34 13.23
C ASN A 55 -13.89 4.92 14.64
N ASN A 56 -14.97 4.73 15.35
CA ASN A 56 -15.11 5.22 16.72
C ASN A 56 -14.37 4.34 17.74
N ASN A 57 -13.58 3.37 17.27
CA ASN A 57 -12.93 2.36 18.09
C ASN A 57 -11.43 2.37 17.90
N ASN A 58 -10.71 2.00 18.97
CA ASN A 58 -9.29 1.75 18.89
C ASN A 58 -9.04 0.35 18.30
N ASN A 59 -8.11 0.24 17.37
CA ASN A 59 -7.84 -1.02 16.69
C ASN A 59 -6.36 -1.26 16.47
N ILE A 60 -5.99 -2.53 16.47
CA ILE A 60 -4.70 -3.02 15.99
C ILE A 60 -4.92 -3.78 14.68
N TYR A 61 -4.09 -3.50 13.71
CA TYR A 61 -4.06 -4.24 12.46
C TYR A 61 -2.69 -4.83 12.21
N LEU A 62 -2.67 -6.08 11.78
CA LEU A 62 -1.47 -6.85 11.43
C LEU A 62 -1.68 -7.47 10.06
N SER A 63 -0.71 -7.40 9.16
CA SER A 63 -0.70 -8.21 7.95
C SER A 63 0.68 -8.72 7.58
N VAL A 64 0.68 -9.82 6.82
CA VAL A 64 1.86 -10.42 6.23
C VAL A 64 1.54 -10.71 4.77
N ASP A 65 2.33 -10.13 3.89
CA ASP A 65 2.30 -10.37 2.46
C ASP A 65 3.53 -11.19 2.08
N ARG A 66 3.30 -12.33 1.45
CA ARG A 66 4.37 -13.21 0.99
C ARG A 66 4.45 -13.20 -0.52
N TYR A 67 5.54 -12.66 -1.01
CA TYR A 67 5.89 -12.61 -2.43
C TYR A 67 6.72 -13.84 -2.78
N THR A 68 6.04 -14.95 -3.00
CA THR A 68 6.65 -16.27 -3.29
C THR A 68 7.88 -16.58 -2.41
N ASN A 69 8.99 -16.97 -2.99
CA ASN A 69 10.22 -17.30 -2.26
C ASN A 69 11.20 -16.12 -2.16
N LEU A 70 10.81 -14.93 -2.61
CA LEU A 70 11.69 -13.78 -2.71
C LEU A 70 11.77 -13.01 -1.40
N TYR A 71 10.63 -12.55 -0.91
CA TYR A 71 10.58 -11.74 0.32
C TYR A 71 9.20 -11.77 0.97
N SER A 72 9.17 -11.29 2.21
CA SER A 72 7.94 -11.03 2.94
C SER A 72 7.86 -9.56 3.35
N VAL A 73 6.64 -9.04 3.38
CA VAL A 73 6.34 -7.71 3.89
C VAL A 73 5.47 -7.85 5.13
N TYR A 74 5.90 -7.25 6.21
CA TYR A 74 5.20 -7.26 7.50
C TYR A 74 4.64 -5.88 7.76
N TYR A 75 3.40 -5.81 8.17
CA TYR A 75 2.74 -4.58 8.52
C TYR A 75 2.06 -4.66 9.88
N LEU A 76 2.21 -3.60 10.66
CA LEU A 76 1.55 -3.39 11.94
C LEU A 76 1.02 -1.96 11.99
N SER A 77 -0.21 -1.77 12.43
CA SER A 77 -0.70 -0.43 12.77
C SER A 77 -1.60 -0.41 13.99
N TYR A 78 -1.67 0.77 14.60
CA TYR A 78 -2.53 1.08 15.72
C TYR A 78 -3.30 2.37 15.43
N CYS A 79 -4.62 2.27 15.45
CA CYS A 79 -5.50 3.41 15.28
C CYS A 79 -6.03 3.88 16.62
N ILE A 80 -5.86 5.16 16.90
CA ILE A 80 -6.36 5.85 18.09
C ILE A 80 -7.52 6.74 17.66
N TYR A 81 -8.70 6.47 18.19
CA TYR A 81 -9.82 7.36 18.01
C TYR A 81 -9.66 8.59 18.93
N ALA A 82 -9.63 9.76 18.34
CA ALA A 82 -9.61 11.02 19.05
C ALA A 82 -11.02 11.63 19.10
N LYS A 83 -11.33 12.31 20.21
CA LYS A 83 -12.56 13.11 20.32
C LYS A 83 -12.64 14.08 19.12
N ASN A 84 -13.85 14.51 18.75
CA ASN A 84 -14.10 15.43 17.62
C ASN A 84 -13.98 14.82 16.22
N GLN A 85 -14.36 13.56 16.07
CA GLN A 85 -14.45 12.92 14.76
C GLN A 85 -13.11 12.96 13.99
N SER A 86 -12.06 12.65 14.69
CA SER A 86 -10.72 12.51 14.11
C SER A 86 -10.03 11.25 14.61
N ASN A 87 -9.09 10.74 13.82
CA ASN A 87 -8.27 9.59 14.13
C ASN A 87 -6.80 9.92 13.94
N LEU A 88 -5.97 9.38 14.84
CA LEU A 88 -4.53 9.28 14.65
C LEU A 88 -4.18 7.82 14.42
N LEU A 89 -3.45 7.53 13.35
CA LEU A 89 -2.97 6.21 13.06
C LEU A 89 -1.46 6.20 13.03
N LEU A 90 -0.89 5.22 13.72
CA LEU A 90 0.52 4.93 13.73
C LEU A 90 0.73 3.56 13.07
N GLY A 91 1.62 3.47 12.10
CA GLY A 91 1.89 2.24 11.39
C GLY A 91 3.38 2.04 11.15
N MET A 92 3.75 0.78 10.95
CA MET A 92 5.08 0.37 10.54
C MET A 92 4.96 -0.74 9.50
N VAL A 93 5.78 -0.64 8.47
CA VAL A 93 5.96 -1.67 7.48
C VAL A 93 7.43 -2.02 7.37
N ARG A 94 7.70 -3.29 7.11
CA ARG A 94 9.05 -3.79 6.88
C ARG A 94 9.07 -4.81 5.75
N ARG A 95 9.91 -4.55 4.77
CA ARG A 95 10.35 -5.50 3.76
C ARG A 95 11.74 -5.99 4.12
N GLU A 96 11.97 -7.28 3.97
CA GLU A 96 13.29 -7.87 4.18
C GLU A 96 13.54 -8.92 3.10
N ILE A 97 14.64 -8.72 2.35
CA ILE A 97 15.15 -9.68 1.38
C ILE A 97 16.48 -10.18 1.92
N ASN A 98 16.53 -11.47 2.21
CA ASN A 98 17.72 -12.10 2.76
C ASN A 98 18.40 -12.99 1.73
N ASN A 99 19.64 -13.33 2.00
CA ASN A 99 20.46 -14.22 1.15
C ASN A 99 20.71 -13.68 -0.28
N ASN A 100 20.82 -12.36 -0.42
CA ASN A 100 21.37 -11.80 -1.64
C ASN A 100 22.88 -12.03 -1.67
N PHE A 101 23.42 -12.38 -2.84
CA PHE A 101 24.84 -12.59 -3.02
C PHE A 101 25.49 -11.34 -3.59
N ASN A 102 26.51 -10.81 -2.91
CA ASN A 102 27.38 -9.81 -3.47
C ASN A 102 28.52 -10.50 -4.23
N THR A 103 28.57 -10.27 -5.53
CA THR A 103 29.57 -10.86 -6.43
C THR A 103 30.54 -9.81 -6.99
N ASN A 104 30.38 -8.54 -6.63
CA ASN A 104 31.19 -7.46 -7.21
C ASN A 104 32.69 -7.59 -6.96
N SER A 105 33.05 -8.11 -5.78
CA SER A 105 34.46 -8.33 -5.42
C SER A 105 35.00 -9.69 -5.87
N ALA A 106 34.10 -10.55 -6.38
CA ALA A 106 34.48 -11.88 -6.81
C ALA A 106 34.88 -11.94 -8.28
N TRP A 107 34.67 -10.86 -9.04
CA TRP A 107 35.00 -10.79 -10.46
C TRP A 107 36.39 -10.21 -10.65
N GLU A 108 37.32 -11.02 -11.19
CA GLU A 108 38.69 -10.63 -11.59
C GLU A 108 38.76 -10.63 -13.12
N ASP A 109 38.50 -9.48 -13.75
CA ASP A 109 38.46 -9.34 -15.19
C ASP A 109 39.92 -9.31 -15.75
N ASP A 110 40.34 -10.36 -16.44
CA ASP A 110 41.57 -10.44 -17.19
C ASP A 110 41.44 -10.02 -18.66
N GLY A 111 40.24 -9.58 -19.07
CA GLY A 111 39.89 -9.14 -20.43
C GLY A 111 39.24 -10.23 -21.31
N TYR A 112 39.09 -11.45 -20.82
CA TYR A 112 38.43 -12.54 -21.48
C TYR A 112 37.45 -13.21 -20.50
N PRO A 113 36.17 -12.83 -20.50
CA PRO A 113 35.21 -13.30 -19.49
C PRO A 113 35.01 -14.82 -19.56
N ASP A 114 35.48 -15.53 -18.54
CA ASP A 114 35.26 -16.94 -18.34
C ASP A 114 34.94 -17.27 -16.86
N LEU A 115 34.76 -18.57 -16.57
CA LEU A 115 34.41 -18.99 -15.19
C LEU A 115 35.60 -18.97 -14.25
N GLU A 116 36.84 -18.92 -14.75
CA GLU A 116 38.06 -18.85 -13.94
C GLU A 116 38.26 -17.46 -13.33
N ASP A 117 37.63 -16.42 -13.91
CA ASP A 117 37.64 -15.03 -13.41
C ASP A 117 36.82 -14.85 -12.12
N ILE A 118 36.15 -15.89 -11.63
CA ILE A 118 35.30 -15.78 -10.44
C ILE A 118 36.03 -16.35 -9.21
N ASP A 119 36.45 -15.49 -8.31
CA ASP A 119 36.89 -15.89 -6.97
C ASP A 119 35.68 -16.09 -6.05
N TYR A 120 35.20 -17.33 -5.99
CA TYR A 120 34.03 -17.71 -5.16
C TYR A 120 34.23 -17.45 -3.67
N THR A 121 35.47 -17.29 -3.20
CA THR A 121 35.77 -17.03 -1.77
C THR A 121 35.41 -15.60 -1.37
N GLN A 122 35.26 -14.69 -2.34
CA GLN A 122 34.86 -13.30 -2.12
C GLN A 122 33.36 -13.06 -2.22
N ILE A 123 32.59 -14.10 -2.56
CA ILE A 123 31.14 -14.01 -2.55
C ILE A 123 30.63 -14.04 -1.11
N TYR A 124 29.89 -13.02 -0.71
CA TYR A 124 29.26 -12.97 0.60
C TYR A 124 27.78 -12.64 0.53
N ASN A 125 27.04 -13.06 1.56
CA ASN A 125 25.61 -12.80 1.68
C ASN A 125 25.37 -11.44 2.32
N PHE A 126 24.41 -10.70 1.79
CA PHE A 126 23.89 -9.48 2.40
C PHE A 126 22.35 -9.48 2.47
N SER A 127 21.80 -8.56 3.22
CA SER A 127 20.36 -8.33 3.31
C SER A 127 19.97 -6.94 2.83
N ASP A 128 18.82 -6.84 2.18
CA ASP A 128 18.11 -5.61 1.86
C ASP A 128 16.94 -5.46 2.84
N LYS A 129 16.96 -4.38 3.65
CA LYS A 129 15.94 -4.11 4.68
C LYS A 129 15.40 -2.72 4.52
N GLU A 130 14.12 -2.62 4.21
CA GLU A 130 13.43 -1.35 4.11
C GLU A 130 12.31 -1.27 5.13
N THR A 131 12.30 -0.21 5.93
CA THR A 131 11.32 0.04 6.98
C THR A 131 10.66 1.38 6.75
N GLY A 132 9.35 1.38 6.62
CA GLY A 132 8.53 2.57 6.54
C GLY A 132 7.71 2.76 7.82
N LEU A 133 7.58 4.00 8.27
CA LEU A 133 6.66 4.37 9.33
C LEU A 133 5.49 5.15 8.74
N LEU A 134 4.36 5.14 9.41
CA LEU A 134 3.19 5.93 9.06
C LEU A 134 2.71 6.71 10.26
N ILE A 135 2.51 7.99 10.06
CA ILE A 135 1.76 8.86 10.97
C ILE A 135 0.66 9.48 10.13
N ALA A 136 -0.59 9.03 10.33
CA ALA A 136 -1.73 9.51 9.56
C ALA A 136 -2.73 10.19 10.48
N TYR A 137 -3.18 11.37 10.09
CA TYR A 137 -4.23 12.11 10.77
C TYR A 137 -5.41 12.29 9.83
N ASN A 138 -6.58 11.86 10.28
CA ASN A 138 -7.83 11.94 9.53
C ASN A 138 -8.87 12.72 10.33
N ARG A 139 -9.65 13.54 9.65
CA ARG A 139 -10.71 14.33 10.26
C ARG A 139 -11.94 14.45 9.37
N LEU A 140 -13.10 14.29 9.98
CA LEU A 140 -14.37 14.70 9.37
C LEU A 140 -14.46 16.22 9.39
N ILE A 141 -14.47 16.82 8.20
CA ILE A 141 -14.58 18.29 8.04
C ILE A 141 -16.03 18.71 8.04
N ASP A 142 -16.87 17.93 7.40
CA ASP A 142 -18.31 18.10 7.31
C ASP A 142 -18.98 16.72 7.30
N ASN A 143 -20.27 16.61 7.52
CA ASN A 143 -21.03 15.35 7.64
C ASN A 143 -20.70 14.30 6.56
N ASN A 144 -20.22 14.74 5.40
CA ASN A 144 -19.94 13.88 4.26
C ASN A 144 -18.51 13.98 3.75
N PHE A 145 -17.67 14.85 4.30
CA PHE A 145 -16.36 15.15 3.77
C PHE A 145 -15.26 14.86 4.80
N ILE A 146 -14.38 13.94 4.46
CA ILE A 146 -13.25 13.55 5.30
C ILE A 146 -11.96 13.91 4.59
N MET A 147 -11.00 14.45 5.34
CA MET A 147 -9.66 14.77 4.89
C MET A 147 -8.65 13.97 5.71
N GLY A 148 -7.62 13.45 5.03
CA GLY A 148 -6.49 12.76 5.63
C GLY A 148 -5.15 13.30 5.16
N ILE A 149 -4.19 13.30 6.06
CA ILE A 149 -2.79 13.65 5.79
C ILE A 149 -1.92 12.53 6.32
N ASN A 150 -0.99 12.04 5.50
CA ASN A 150 -0.02 11.02 5.88
C ASN A 150 1.39 11.60 5.84
N PHE A 151 2.15 11.33 6.88
CA PHE A 151 3.59 11.50 6.92
C PHE A 151 4.25 10.11 7.03
N LYS A 152 5.16 9.80 6.11
CA LYS A 152 5.73 8.47 5.91
C LYS A 152 7.26 8.53 5.94
N PRO A 153 7.92 8.50 7.11
CA PRO A 153 9.37 8.33 7.22
C PRO A 153 9.82 6.95 6.70
N ILE A 154 10.92 6.90 5.96
CA ILE A 154 11.48 5.68 5.37
C ILE A 154 12.95 5.52 5.74
N PHE A 155 13.34 4.29 6.06
CA PHE A 155 14.70 3.87 6.37
C PHE A 155 15.02 2.64 5.52
N HIS A 156 16.09 2.72 4.75
CA HIS A 156 16.49 1.63 3.88
C HIS A 156 17.97 1.31 4.10
N ARG A 157 18.29 0.04 4.23
CA ARG A 157 19.65 -0.46 4.35
C ARG A 157 19.85 -1.63 3.41
N VAL A 158 20.84 -1.49 2.54
CA VAL A 158 21.32 -2.51 1.61
C VAL A 158 22.79 -2.74 1.92
N ASP A 159 23.14 -3.93 2.38
CA ASP A 159 24.50 -4.25 2.82
C ASP A 159 25.04 -3.22 3.84
N ASN A 160 26.07 -2.50 3.47
CA ASN A 160 26.76 -1.49 4.29
C ASN A 160 26.29 -0.05 4.00
N ILE A 161 25.36 0.12 3.05
CA ILE A 161 24.86 1.44 2.63
C ILE A 161 23.47 1.64 3.22
N SER A 162 23.24 2.82 3.79
CA SER A 162 21.94 3.18 4.33
C SER A 162 21.35 4.45 3.73
N SER A 163 20.07 4.60 3.82
CA SER A 163 19.36 5.81 3.44
C SER A 163 18.23 6.16 4.40
N ILE A 164 17.91 7.44 4.44
CA ILE A 164 16.76 7.98 5.15
C ILE A 164 15.98 8.90 4.23
N GLY A 165 14.68 8.88 4.37
CA GLY A 165 13.79 9.73 3.58
C GLY A 165 12.42 9.88 4.22
N PHE A 166 11.53 10.54 3.50
CA PHE A 166 10.12 10.64 3.86
C PHE A 166 9.24 10.92 2.64
N SER A 167 7.95 10.73 2.84
CA SER A 167 6.90 11.11 1.90
C SER A 167 5.71 11.73 2.61
N PHE A 168 4.99 12.61 1.91
CA PHE A 168 3.71 13.18 2.33
C PHE A 168 2.63 12.88 1.32
N ASP A 169 1.44 12.49 1.86
CA ASP A 169 0.24 12.30 1.05
C ASP A 169 -0.90 13.15 1.61
N VAL A 170 -1.80 13.53 0.71
CA VAL A 170 -3.07 14.18 1.07
C VAL A 170 -4.20 13.44 0.38
N ARG A 171 -5.27 13.20 1.11
CA ARG A 171 -6.39 12.38 0.64
C ARG A 171 -7.71 12.94 1.09
N TYR A 172 -8.74 12.66 0.30
CA TYR A 172 -10.10 13.13 0.56
C TYR A 172 -11.11 12.05 0.25
N VAL A 173 -12.18 12.02 1.05
CA VAL A 173 -13.33 11.15 0.79
C VAL A 173 -14.62 11.91 0.94
N ILE A 174 -15.52 11.68 -0.01
CA ILE A 174 -16.88 12.19 -0.01
C ILE A 174 -17.83 11.02 0.16
N LYS A 175 -18.53 10.99 1.29
CA LYS A 175 -19.57 9.98 1.58
C LYS A 175 -20.91 10.45 1.03
N MET A 176 -21.58 9.62 0.25
CA MET A 176 -22.90 9.88 -0.35
C MET A 176 -23.84 8.72 -0.02
N LYS A 177 -24.64 8.86 1.03
CA LYS A 177 -25.57 7.82 1.50
C LYS A 177 -24.99 6.39 1.49
N LYS A 178 -25.06 5.70 0.33
CA LYS A 178 -24.57 4.34 0.13
C LYS A 178 -23.30 4.28 -0.72
N ASN A 179 -22.84 5.38 -1.31
CA ASN A 179 -21.71 5.44 -2.22
C ASN A 179 -20.60 6.32 -1.65
N GLN A 180 -19.40 6.15 -2.21
CA GLN A 180 -18.26 6.93 -1.78
C GLN A 180 -17.37 7.27 -2.98
N ILE A 181 -16.81 8.47 -2.97
CA ILE A 181 -15.77 8.90 -3.88
C ILE A 181 -14.54 9.25 -3.06
N SER A 182 -13.39 8.73 -3.44
CA SER A 182 -12.10 9.02 -2.83
C SER A 182 -11.16 9.60 -3.87
N PHE A 183 -10.38 10.59 -3.51
CA PHE A 183 -9.28 11.05 -4.33
C PHE A 183 -8.08 11.38 -3.45
N GLY A 184 -6.89 11.19 -3.98
CA GLY A 184 -5.67 11.42 -3.25
C GLY A 184 -4.51 11.78 -4.15
N ILE A 185 -3.51 12.36 -3.52
CA ILE A 185 -2.22 12.66 -4.12
C ILE A 185 -1.18 12.11 -3.16
N ASP A 186 -0.42 11.15 -3.64
CA ASP A 186 0.69 10.53 -2.93
C ASP A 186 2.01 11.16 -3.36
N ASN A 187 2.99 11.15 -2.46
CA ASN A 187 4.34 11.64 -2.71
C ASN A 187 4.40 13.12 -3.11
N ILE A 188 3.56 13.99 -2.53
CA ILE A 188 3.57 15.44 -2.79
C ILE A 188 4.95 16.03 -2.53
N LEU A 189 5.63 15.55 -1.50
CA LEU A 189 7.00 15.86 -1.17
C LEU A 189 7.66 14.56 -0.70
N ALA A 190 8.46 13.93 -1.56
CA ALA A 190 9.00 12.62 -1.28
C ALA A 190 10.40 12.43 -1.83
N PHE A 191 11.30 11.98 -0.97
CA PHE A 191 12.67 11.66 -1.34
C PHE A 191 13.31 10.68 -0.32
N LYS A 192 14.41 10.07 -0.76
CA LYS A 192 15.29 9.24 0.06
C LYS A 192 16.73 9.62 -0.26
N LYS A 193 17.55 9.89 0.77
CA LYS A 193 18.96 10.25 0.65
C LYS A 193 19.83 9.13 1.20
N TRP A 194 20.75 8.65 0.39
CA TRP A 194 21.73 7.62 0.71
C TRP A 194 22.99 8.21 1.33
N ASP A 195 23.71 7.42 2.13
CA ASP A 195 25.03 7.78 2.70
C ASP A 195 26.06 8.09 1.62
N SER A 196 25.92 7.49 0.42
CA SER A 196 26.72 7.80 -0.75
C SER A 196 26.51 9.22 -1.31
N GLY A 197 25.50 9.96 -0.78
CA GLY A 197 25.11 11.27 -1.27
C GLY A 197 24.05 11.23 -2.38
N LEU A 198 23.69 10.06 -2.90
CA LEU A 198 22.63 9.90 -3.91
C LEU A 198 21.29 10.33 -3.32
N LEU A 199 20.55 11.15 -4.06
CA LEU A 199 19.18 11.57 -3.74
C LEU A 199 18.20 10.92 -4.72
N GLU A 200 17.38 10.03 -4.22
CA GLU A 200 16.23 9.47 -4.95
C GLU A 200 14.99 10.29 -4.65
N LYS A 201 14.26 10.66 -5.70
CA LYS A 201 12.95 11.32 -5.59
C LYS A 201 11.87 10.35 -5.99
N PHE A 202 10.77 10.37 -5.26
CA PHE A 202 9.58 9.57 -5.63
C PHE A 202 8.63 10.43 -6.45
N ASP A 203 8.06 9.84 -7.48
CA ASP A 203 7.13 10.54 -8.34
C ASP A 203 5.80 10.78 -7.64
N LEU A 204 5.24 11.93 -7.94
CA LEU A 204 3.90 12.27 -7.50
C LEU A 204 2.90 11.36 -8.21
N ASN A 205 2.00 10.76 -7.42
CA ASN A 205 0.96 9.89 -7.92
C ASN A 205 -0.42 10.39 -7.48
N GLY A 206 -1.38 10.37 -8.38
CA GLY A 206 -2.75 10.75 -8.10
C GLY A 206 -3.73 9.62 -8.41
N TYR A 207 -4.83 9.55 -7.64
CA TYR A 207 -5.89 8.61 -7.93
C TYR A 207 -7.28 9.19 -7.69
N LEU A 208 -8.24 8.63 -8.40
CA LEU A 208 -9.66 8.83 -8.20
C LEU A 208 -10.35 7.47 -8.10
N ALA A 209 -10.99 7.21 -6.98
CA ALA A 209 -11.63 5.93 -6.72
C ALA A 209 -13.09 6.12 -6.30
N THR A 210 -13.92 5.13 -6.58
CA THR A 210 -15.32 5.09 -6.16
C THR A 210 -15.72 3.72 -5.66
N ALA A 211 -16.61 3.71 -4.68
CA ALA A 211 -17.27 2.52 -4.19
C ALA A 211 -18.78 2.71 -4.31
N ILE A 212 -19.43 1.81 -5.03
CA ILE A 212 -20.87 1.87 -5.35
C ILE A 212 -21.56 0.64 -4.78
N ASN A 213 -22.44 0.86 -3.81
CA ASN A 213 -23.30 -0.20 -3.28
C ASN A 213 -24.44 -0.43 -4.26
N ILE A 214 -24.38 -1.55 -5.01
CA ILE A 214 -25.48 -1.97 -5.91
C ILE A 214 -26.64 -2.54 -5.10
N SER A 215 -26.32 -3.25 -4.04
CA SER A 215 -27.28 -3.83 -3.11
C SER A 215 -26.70 -3.83 -1.70
N ASP A 216 -27.48 -4.27 -0.72
CA ASP A 216 -26.98 -4.40 0.66
C ASP A 216 -25.91 -5.51 0.81
N ARG A 217 -25.67 -6.30 -0.26
CA ARG A 217 -24.68 -7.39 -0.28
C ARG A 217 -23.56 -7.21 -1.28
N ASN A 218 -23.72 -6.32 -2.27
CA ASN A 218 -22.78 -6.21 -3.38
C ASN A 218 -22.26 -4.79 -3.54
N ILE A 219 -20.95 -4.66 -3.60
CA ILE A 219 -20.24 -3.39 -3.79
C ILE A 219 -19.32 -3.52 -4.99
N ILE A 220 -19.42 -2.59 -5.92
CA ILE A 220 -18.46 -2.43 -7.02
C ILE A 220 -17.52 -1.30 -6.65
N PHE A 221 -16.24 -1.54 -6.94
CA PHE A 221 -15.16 -0.57 -6.80
C PHE A 221 -14.57 -0.27 -8.17
N TYR A 222 -14.25 0.98 -8.39
CA TYR A 222 -13.49 1.42 -9.55
C TYR A 222 -12.46 2.45 -9.12
N GLU A 223 -11.27 2.39 -9.70
CA GLU A 223 -10.21 3.37 -9.51
C GLU A 223 -9.53 3.66 -10.84
N TYR A 224 -9.22 4.92 -11.05
CA TYR A 224 -8.21 5.35 -11.99
C TYR A 224 -7.02 5.92 -11.21
N ASN A 225 -5.85 5.32 -11.42
CA ASN A 225 -4.59 5.72 -10.81
C ASN A 225 -3.64 6.19 -11.92
N MET A 226 -2.94 7.30 -11.70
CA MET A 226 -2.09 7.88 -12.73
C MET A 226 -0.89 7.01 -13.07
N ALA A 227 -0.36 6.26 -12.09
CA ALA A 227 0.78 5.37 -12.29
C ALA A 227 0.37 3.99 -12.83
N ASN A 228 -0.79 3.47 -12.39
CA ASN A 228 -1.18 2.07 -12.58
C ASN A 228 -2.51 1.90 -13.35
N GLY A 229 -2.99 2.94 -14.03
CA GLY A 229 -4.20 2.87 -14.87
C GLY A 229 -5.49 2.55 -14.14
N SER A 230 -6.39 1.83 -14.80
CA SER A 230 -7.73 1.51 -14.33
C SER A 230 -7.77 0.19 -13.56
N LYS A 231 -8.51 0.19 -12.43
CA LYS A 231 -8.73 -0.99 -11.60
C LYS A 231 -10.22 -1.20 -11.37
N LEU A 232 -10.64 -2.45 -11.26
CA LEU A 232 -12.04 -2.83 -11.00
C LEU A 232 -12.09 -3.88 -9.89
N GLY A 233 -13.03 -3.74 -8.96
CA GLY A 233 -13.22 -4.67 -7.86
C GLY A 233 -14.69 -4.97 -7.58
N LEU A 234 -14.92 -6.14 -7.02
CA LEU A 234 -16.24 -6.58 -6.54
C LEU A 234 -16.10 -7.21 -5.15
N GLU A 235 -16.92 -6.78 -4.22
CA GLU A 235 -17.09 -7.44 -2.92
C GLU A 235 -18.54 -7.91 -2.80
N THR A 236 -18.73 -9.18 -2.42
CA THR A 236 -20.02 -9.79 -2.19
C THR A 236 -20.10 -10.37 -0.78
N LYS A 237 -21.08 -9.93 0.00
CA LYS A 237 -21.42 -10.46 1.31
C LYS A 237 -22.27 -11.72 1.13
N ILE A 238 -21.71 -12.89 1.41
CA ILE A 238 -22.38 -14.18 1.26
C ILE A 238 -23.36 -14.42 2.43
N ILE A 239 -22.84 -14.26 3.64
CA ILE A 239 -23.61 -14.25 4.89
C ILE A 239 -23.11 -13.08 5.73
N ASP A 240 -23.71 -12.81 6.86
CA ASP A 240 -23.45 -11.58 7.63
C ASP A 240 -21.99 -11.36 8.03
N ASN A 241 -21.22 -12.41 8.12
CA ASN A 241 -19.83 -12.37 8.54
C ASN A 241 -18.83 -12.90 7.50
N LEU A 242 -19.26 -13.30 6.29
CA LEU A 242 -18.40 -13.85 5.25
C LEU A 242 -18.49 -13.04 3.95
N PHE A 243 -17.35 -12.59 3.45
CA PHE A 243 -17.20 -11.81 2.23
C PHE A 243 -16.33 -12.56 1.23
N ILE A 244 -16.71 -12.52 -0.03
CA ILE A 244 -15.88 -12.95 -1.16
C ILE A 244 -15.59 -11.73 -2.01
N ARG A 245 -14.35 -11.63 -2.52
CA ARG A 245 -13.86 -10.49 -3.27
C ARG A 245 -13.11 -10.96 -4.50
N THR A 246 -13.20 -10.15 -5.54
CA THR A 246 -12.40 -10.32 -6.75
C THR A 246 -12.06 -8.98 -7.34
N GLY A 247 -10.95 -8.88 -8.04
CA GLY A 247 -10.49 -7.64 -8.65
C GLY A 247 -9.61 -7.87 -9.86
N LEU A 248 -9.54 -6.82 -10.66
CA LEU A 248 -8.66 -6.69 -11.82
C LEU A 248 -7.84 -5.42 -11.65
N ASN A 249 -6.54 -5.53 -11.87
CA ASN A 249 -5.60 -4.43 -11.88
C ASN A 249 -4.72 -4.64 -13.10
N GLU A 250 -4.76 -3.74 -14.09
CA GLU A 250 -4.07 -3.80 -15.38
C GLU A 250 -3.70 -5.19 -15.91
N ASN A 251 -2.84 -5.91 -15.21
CA ASN A 251 -2.30 -7.22 -15.61
C ASN A 251 -2.61 -8.34 -14.61
N ASP A 252 -3.12 -8.02 -13.43
CA ASP A 252 -3.28 -8.98 -12.35
C ASP A 252 -4.75 -9.26 -12.07
N PHE A 253 -5.08 -10.54 -11.92
CA PHE A 253 -6.33 -10.98 -11.34
C PHE A 253 -6.14 -11.23 -9.85
N THR A 254 -7.06 -10.72 -9.03
CA THR A 254 -7.02 -10.88 -7.58
C THR A 254 -8.29 -11.55 -7.07
N PHE A 255 -8.13 -12.32 -6.02
CA PHE A 255 -9.22 -12.99 -5.33
C PHE A 255 -8.97 -12.97 -3.82
N GLY A 256 -10.03 -12.98 -3.02
CA GLY A 256 -9.89 -13.08 -1.58
C GLY A 256 -11.20 -13.33 -0.86
N PHE A 257 -11.07 -13.54 0.44
CA PHE A 257 -12.22 -13.64 1.34
C PHE A 257 -11.96 -12.88 2.64
N GLY A 258 -13.03 -12.51 3.31
CA GLY A 258 -13.01 -11.89 4.62
C GLY A 258 -13.99 -12.57 5.56
N LEU A 259 -13.57 -12.75 6.81
CA LEU A 259 -14.39 -13.29 7.89
C LEU A 259 -14.42 -12.28 9.04
N GLN A 260 -15.63 -11.81 9.38
CA GLN A 260 -15.84 -10.90 10.50
C GLN A 260 -16.35 -11.70 11.70
N LEU A 261 -15.59 -11.71 12.76
CA LEU A 261 -15.96 -12.22 14.06
C LEU A 261 -16.25 -11.04 14.99
N LYS A 262 -16.77 -11.28 16.18
CA LYS A 262 -17.21 -10.21 17.09
C LYS A 262 -16.20 -9.06 17.22
N ASN A 263 -14.91 -9.37 17.47
CA ASN A 263 -13.88 -8.38 17.73
C ASN A 263 -12.65 -8.58 16.80
N ILE A 264 -12.70 -9.51 15.86
CA ILE A 264 -11.59 -9.85 14.98
C ILE A 264 -12.11 -9.98 13.56
N ASP A 265 -11.48 -9.27 12.64
CA ASP A 265 -11.67 -9.48 11.21
C ASP A 265 -10.43 -10.19 10.65
N LEU A 266 -10.66 -11.22 9.86
CA LEU A 266 -9.63 -11.95 9.13
C LEU A 266 -9.84 -11.72 7.65
N ASP A 267 -8.81 -11.27 6.96
CA ASP A 267 -8.81 -11.10 5.50
C ASP A 267 -7.69 -11.92 4.87
N TYR A 268 -8.00 -12.54 3.74
CA TYR A 268 -7.04 -13.24 2.88
C TYR A 268 -7.16 -12.73 1.46
N ALA A 269 -6.03 -12.60 0.79
CA ALA A 269 -5.95 -12.30 -0.63
C ALA A 269 -4.92 -13.15 -1.36
N TYR A 270 -5.20 -13.35 -2.63
CA TYR A 270 -4.35 -14.02 -3.59
C TYR A 270 -4.24 -13.14 -4.83
N ILE A 271 -3.02 -12.99 -5.34
CA ILE A 271 -2.74 -12.28 -6.58
C ILE A 271 -2.14 -13.28 -7.56
N ASN A 272 -2.78 -13.40 -8.72
CA ASN A 272 -2.21 -14.10 -9.85
C ASN A 272 -1.44 -13.10 -10.72
N ASN A 273 -0.12 -13.05 -10.55
CA ASN A 273 0.73 -12.21 -11.37
C ASN A 273 0.99 -12.90 -12.73
N ASN A 274 0.80 -12.16 -13.81
CA ASN A 274 1.16 -12.62 -15.16
C ASN A 274 2.67 -12.49 -15.46
N SER A 275 3.47 -12.08 -14.47
CA SER A 275 4.92 -11.95 -14.60
C SER A 275 5.61 -13.30 -14.49
N GLU A 276 6.55 -13.59 -15.37
CA GLU A 276 7.39 -14.81 -15.31
C GLU A 276 8.28 -14.84 -14.06
N ILE A 277 8.61 -13.68 -13.48
CA ILE A 277 9.54 -13.54 -12.35
C ILE A 277 8.78 -13.55 -11.02
N PHE A 278 7.64 -12.83 -10.97
CA PHE A 278 6.82 -12.72 -9.77
C PHE A 278 5.66 -13.69 -9.89
N THR A 279 5.83 -14.87 -9.31
CA THR A 279 4.74 -15.83 -9.20
C THR A 279 3.72 -15.37 -8.16
N ASN A 280 2.70 -16.16 -7.93
CA ASN A 280 1.56 -15.89 -7.08
C ASN A 280 1.90 -15.33 -5.68
N ASN A 281 1.19 -14.31 -5.24
CA ASN A 281 1.35 -13.71 -3.93
C ASN A 281 0.17 -14.04 -3.02
N HIS A 282 0.47 -14.25 -1.75
CA HIS A 282 -0.51 -14.49 -0.71
C HIS A 282 -0.40 -13.40 0.37
N SER A 283 -1.54 -12.90 0.81
CA SER A 283 -1.62 -11.92 1.89
C SER A 283 -2.65 -12.35 2.93
N VAL A 284 -2.31 -12.20 4.19
CA VAL A 284 -3.19 -12.46 5.33
C VAL A 284 -3.16 -11.26 6.27
N GLY A 285 -4.32 -10.83 6.71
CA GLY A 285 -4.46 -9.71 7.64
C GLY A 285 -5.46 -9.99 8.77
N PHE A 286 -5.16 -9.40 9.91
CA PHE A 286 -5.99 -9.46 11.11
C PHE A 286 -6.25 -8.06 11.62
N ASN A 287 -7.52 -7.74 11.83
CA ASN A 287 -7.94 -6.53 12.50
C ASN A 287 -8.55 -6.87 13.86
N ILE A 288 -8.07 -6.27 14.92
CA ILE A 288 -8.53 -6.54 16.28
C ILE A 288 -9.11 -5.25 16.86
N ASN A 289 -10.40 -5.27 17.16
CA ASN A 289 -11.09 -4.19 17.85
C ASN A 289 -10.80 -4.29 19.36
N LEU A 290 -10.31 -3.21 19.95
CA LEU A 290 -9.93 -3.15 21.39
C LEU A 290 -11.05 -2.63 22.27
N ASP A 291 -12.02 -1.95 21.71
CA ASP A 291 -13.15 -1.39 22.45
C ASP A 291 -14.30 -2.40 22.43
N ASN A 292 -14.65 -2.94 23.59
CA ASN A 292 -15.76 -3.86 23.80
C ASN A 292 -17.10 -3.11 24.01
#